data_f44834a80cd9e2f424f5dfdb9bd710bd
#
_entry.id   f44834a80cd9e2f424f5dfdb9bd710bd
#
_cell.length_a   1.000
_cell.length_b   1.000
_cell.length_c   1.000
_cell.angle_alpha   90.00
_cell.angle_beta   90.00
_cell.angle_gamma   90.00
#
_symmetry.space_group_name_H-M   'P 1'
#
loop_
_entity.id
_entity.type
_entity.pdbx_description
1 polymer ?
#
loop_
_entity_poly.entity_id
_entity_poly.type
_entity_poly.pdbx_seq_one_letter_code
_entity_poly.pdbx_strand_id
1 'polypeptide(L)'
;MKIDLRFGDTIEQMKLISDKSIDFICTDLPYQKTKNSWDTIIPFNSLWEQYERIIKQNGAIALFSQGTFMGKLMLSNENMFRYDIVWEKTTPTNPFNAKIAPLRSHENILIFYKS
;
A
#
# COMPACT_ATOMS: atom_id res chain seq x y z
N MET A 1 -6.23 14.02 20.71
CA MET A 1 -6.06 13.05 19.58
C MET A 1 -6.76 11.75 19.95
N LYS A 2 -7.52 11.20 19.03
CA LYS A 2 -8.20 9.90 19.22
C LYS A 2 -7.48 8.83 18.40
N ILE A 3 -7.14 7.71 19.03
CA ILE A 3 -6.53 6.56 18.37
C ILE A 3 -7.51 5.40 18.47
N ASP A 4 -7.80 4.76 17.33
CA ASP A 4 -8.69 3.60 17.24
C ASP A 4 -7.88 2.44 16.66
N LEU A 5 -7.50 1.49 17.51
CA LEU A 5 -6.74 0.30 17.10
C LEU A 5 -7.69 -0.86 16.89
N ARG A 6 -7.60 -1.48 15.72
CA ARG A 6 -8.45 -2.60 15.35
C ARG A 6 -7.62 -3.81 14.99
N PHE A 7 -8.01 -4.97 15.45
CA PHE A 7 -7.40 -6.25 15.15
C PHE A 7 -8.31 -7.08 14.26
N GLY A 8 -7.73 -7.66 13.21
CA GLY A 8 -8.50 -8.53 12.31
C GLY A 8 -8.08 -8.33 10.86
N ASP A 9 -8.82 -9.00 9.96
CA ASP A 9 -8.64 -8.85 8.54
C ASP A 9 -8.96 -7.42 8.09
N THR A 10 -8.07 -6.81 7.32
CA THR A 10 -8.20 -5.39 6.94
C THR A 10 -9.47 -5.11 6.15
N ILE A 11 -9.84 -5.98 5.21
CA ILE A 11 -11.07 -5.80 4.42
C ILE A 11 -12.29 -5.82 5.33
N GLU A 12 -12.37 -6.79 6.25
CA GLU A 12 -13.50 -6.91 7.16
C GLU A 12 -13.58 -5.70 8.11
N GLN A 13 -12.43 -5.23 8.59
CA GLN A 13 -12.41 -4.07 9.49
C GLN A 13 -12.80 -2.79 8.74
N MET A 14 -12.38 -2.64 7.49
CA MET A 14 -12.74 -1.46 6.70
C MET A 14 -14.24 -1.36 6.44
N LYS A 15 -14.95 -2.48 6.37
CA LYS A 15 -16.41 -2.48 6.19
C LYS A 15 -17.13 -1.75 7.32
N LEU A 16 -16.50 -1.64 8.48
CA LEU A 16 -17.06 -0.95 9.65
C LEU A 16 -16.79 0.55 9.64
N ILE A 17 -16.03 1.04 8.68
CA ILE A 17 -15.70 2.47 8.55
C ILE A 17 -16.74 3.13 7.65
N SER A 18 -17.20 4.31 8.05
CA SER A 18 -18.22 5.06 7.30
C SER A 18 -17.71 5.52 5.94
N ASP A 19 -18.63 5.66 4.98
CA ASP A 19 -18.32 6.20 3.66
C ASP A 19 -17.74 7.61 3.78
N LYS A 20 -16.75 7.91 2.94
CA LYS A 20 -16.17 9.27 2.80
C LYS A 20 -15.80 9.90 4.13
N SER A 21 -15.19 9.10 5.01
CA SER A 21 -14.83 9.54 6.36
C SER A 21 -13.33 9.65 6.59
N ILE A 22 -12.50 9.13 5.68
CA ILE A 22 -11.05 9.05 5.87
C ILE A 22 -10.35 10.10 5.00
N ASP A 23 -9.45 10.86 5.62
CA ASP A 23 -8.69 11.89 4.92
C ASP A 23 -7.45 11.34 4.21
N PHE A 24 -6.81 10.33 4.80
CA PHE A 24 -5.56 9.80 4.27
C PHE A 24 -5.41 8.33 4.64
N ILE A 25 -5.03 7.52 3.65
CA ILE A 25 -4.71 6.10 3.85
C ILE A 25 -3.22 5.93 3.55
N CYS A 26 -2.49 5.31 4.48
CA CYS A 26 -1.07 5.04 4.29
C CYS A 26 -0.82 3.60 4.72
N THR A 27 -0.40 2.75 3.79
CA THR A 27 -0.31 1.31 4.04
C THR A 27 0.88 0.69 3.32
N ASP A 28 1.54 -0.23 4.01
CA ASP A 28 2.52 -1.14 3.42
C ASP A 28 1.82 -2.49 3.24
N LEU A 29 1.31 -2.73 2.04
CA LEU A 29 0.49 -3.91 1.76
C LEU A 29 1.31 -5.19 1.76
N PRO A 30 0.76 -6.32 2.23
CA PRO A 30 1.40 -7.62 2.07
C PRO A 30 1.34 -8.05 0.59
N TYR A 31 2.45 -8.55 0.05
CA TYR A 31 2.49 -8.99 -1.34
C TYR A 31 3.40 -10.21 -1.54
N GLN A 32 3.44 -11.09 -0.53
CA GLN A 32 4.14 -12.38 -0.57
C GLN A 32 5.66 -12.26 -0.71
N LYS A 33 6.27 -11.23 -0.13
CA LYS A 33 7.74 -11.14 -0.10
C LYS A 33 8.36 -12.02 0.98
N THR A 34 7.54 -12.62 1.87
CA THR A 34 7.97 -13.57 2.88
C THR A 34 7.11 -14.81 2.83
N LYS A 35 7.46 -15.86 3.59
CA LYS A 35 6.70 -17.11 3.67
C LYS A 35 5.72 -17.12 4.85
N ASN A 36 5.54 -16.01 5.54
CA ASN A 36 4.62 -15.92 6.67
C ASN A 36 3.18 -15.99 6.16
N SER A 37 2.30 -16.63 6.94
CA SER A 37 0.90 -16.81 6.55
C SER A 37 0.13 -15.48 6.42
N TRP A 38 0.56 -14.44 7.13
CA TRP A 38 -0.08 -13.12 7.05
C TRP A 38 0.36 -12.30 5.82
N ASP A 39 1.46 -12.72 5.15
CA ASP A 39 2.00 -12.00 4.00
C ASP A 39 1.43 -12.58 2.71
N THR A 40 0.14 -12.38 2.50
CA THR A 40 -0.57 -12.82 1.30
C THR A 40 -1.11 -11.60 0.54
N ILE A 41 -1.21 -11.74 -0.78
CA ILE A 41 -1.73 -10.65 -1.61
C ILE A 41 -3.22 -10.46 -1.31
N ILE A 42 -3.59 -9.23 -0.95
CA ILE A 42 -4.99 -8.86 -0.78
C ILE A 42 -5.59 -8.64 -2.19
N PRO A 43 -6.76 -9.24 -2.49
CA PRO A 43 -7.39 -9.03 -3.80
C PRO A 43 -7.63 -7.55 -4.08
N PHE A 44 -7.14 -7.07 -5.22
CA PHE A 44 -7.22 -5.65 -5.55
C PHE A 44 -8.65 -5.14 -5.67
N ASN A 45 -9.56 -5.93 -6.22
CA ASN A 45 -10.95 -5.51 -6.34
C ASN A 45 -11.58 -5.21 -4.98
N SER A 46 -11.37 -6.10 -4.01
CA SER A 46 -11.89 -5.90 -2.65
C SER A 46 -11.21 -4.73 -1.96
N LEU A 47 -9.91 -4.58 -2.17
CA LEU A 47 -9.14 -3.49 -1.57
C LEU A 47 -9.65 -2.14 -2.07
N TRP A 48 -9.74 -1.95 -3.40
CA TRP A 48 -10.17 -0.69 -3.98
C TRP A 48 -11.62 -0.38 -3.71
N GLU A 49 -12.48 -1.40 -3.64
CA GLU A 49 -13.88 -1.20 -3.24
C GLU A 49 -13.97 -0.48 -1.90
N GLN A 50 -13.20 -0.93 -0.91
CA GLN A 50 -13.20 -0.32 0.40
C GLN A 50 -12.46 1.02 0.42
N TYR A 51 -11.30 1.11 -0.20
CA TYR A 51 -10.52 2.35 -0.21
C TYR A 51 -11.29 3.49 -0.88
N GLU A 52 -11.90 3.23 -2.04
CA GLU A 52 -12.65 4.26 -2.76
C GLU A 52 -13.91 4.67 -2.00
N ARG A 53 -14.50 3.74 -1.26
CA ARG A 53 -15.70 4.03 -0.47
C ARG A 53 -15.40 4.93 0.73
N ILE A 54 -14.33 4.62 1.48
CA ILE A 54 -14.05 5.32 2.75
C ILE A 54 -13.27 6.61 2.57
N ILE A 55 -12.51 6.78 1.48
CA ILE A 55 -11.71 7.98 1.28
C ILE A 55 -12.59 9.16 0.87
N LYS A 56 -12.29 10.33 1.42
CA LYS A 56 -12.98 11.56 1.03
C LYS A 56 -12.59 11.98 -0.38
N GLN A 57 -13.39 12.82 -1.02
CA GLN A 57 -13.14 13.30 -2.37
C GLN A 57 -11.78 13.98 -2.50
N ASN A 58 -11.36 14.72 -1.49
CA ASN A 58 -10.07 15.40 -1.46
C ASN A 58 -9.00 14.65 -0.65
N GLY A 59 -9.26 13.41 -0.31
CA GLY A 59 -8.31 12.57 0.41
C GLY A 59 -7.27 11.95 -0.50
N ALA A 60 -6.23 11.37 0.07
CA ALA A 60 -5.17 10.71 -0.67
C ALA A 60 -4.85 9.33 -0.09
N ILE A 61 -4.33 8.46 -0.95
CA ILE A 61 -3.96 7.09 -0.58
C ILE A 61 -2.49 6.89 -0.95
N ALA A 62 -1.67 6.50 0.02
CA ALA A 62 -0.25 6.24 -0.18
C ALA A 62 0.04 4.77 0.11
N LEU A 63 0.52 4.05 -0.91
CA LEU A 63 0.78 2.62 -0.81
C LEU A 63 2.25 2.34 -1.11
N PHE A 64 2.94 1.71 -0.16
CA PHE A 64 4.33 1.32 -0.32
C PHE A 64 4.43 0.09 -1.21
N SER A 65 5.41 0.07 -2.10
CA SER A 65 5.61 -1.06 -2.99
C SER A 65 7.01 -1.06 -3.59
N GLN A 66 7.39 -2.19 -4.18
CA GLN A 66 8.62 -2.31 -4.94
C GLN A 66 8.50 -3.49 -5.91
N GLY A 67 9.39 -3.49 -6.92
CA GLY A 67 9.43 -4.58 -7.89
C GLY A 67 8.17 -4.68 -8.75
N THR A 68 7.85 -5.92 -9.14
CA THR A 68 6.69 -6.18 -10.01
C THR A 68 5.37 -5.88 -9.33
N PHE A 69 5.31 -5.97 -8.01
CA PHE A 69 4.10 -5.62 -7.27
C PHE A 69 3.72 -4.16 -7.48
N MET A 70 4.72 -3.27 -7.58
CA MET A 70 4.48 -1.86 -7.87
C MET A 70 3.71 -1.70 -9.19
N GLY A 71 4.15 -2.39 -10.24
CA GLY A 71 3.47 -2.34 -11.54
C GLY A 71 2.05 -2.85 -11.46
N LYS A 72 1.83 -3.98 -10.79
CA LYS A 72 0.49 -4.54 -10.61
C LYS A 72 -0.42 -3.60 -9.85
N LEU A 73 0.10 -2.96 -8.82
CA LEU A 73 -0.67 -2.03 -8.00
C LEU A 73 -1.05 -0.78 -8.79
N MET A 74 -0.14 -0.23 -9.58
CA MET A 74 -0.42 0.91 -10.46
C MET A 74 -1.54 0.58 -11.45
N LEU A 75 -1.44 -0.58 -12.11
CA LEU A 75 -2.43 -1.00 -13.09
C LEU A 75 -3.77 -1.36 -12.46
N SER A 76 -3.79 -1.73 -11.19
CA SER A 76 -5.03 -2.12 -10.51
C SER A 76 -6.02 -0.97 -10.38
N ASN A 77 -5.56 0.28 -10.45
CA ASN A 77 -6.45 1.44 -10.41
C ASN A 77 -5.80 2.63 -11.12
N GLU A 78 -5.66 2.51 -12.44
CA GLU A 78 -5.04 3.54 -13.26
C GLU A 78 -5.79 4.87 -13.16
N ASN A 79 -7.10 4.83 -12.99
CA ASN A 79 -7.92 6.04 -12.93
C ASN A 79 -7.56 6.93 -11.73
N MET A 80 -7.15 6.33 -10.63
CA MET A 80 -6.80 7.08 -9.42
C MET A 80 -5.30 7.27 -9.25
N PHE A 81 -4.47 6.49 -9.95
CA PHE A 81 -3.01 6.63 -9.82
C PHE A 81 -2.56 7.99 -10.34
N ARG A 82 -1.73 8.69 -9.55
CA ARG A 82 -1.26 10.04 -9.89
C ARG A 82 0.25 10.11 -10.10
N TYR A 83 1.03 9.71 -9.09
CA TYR A 83 2.48 9.73 -9.16
C TYR A 83 3.08 8.83 -8.09
N ASP A 84 4.38 8.63 -8.16
CA ASP A 84 5.10 7.89 -7.13
C ASP A 84 6.16 8.78 -6.49
N ILE A 85 6.51 8.41 -5.25
CA ILE A 85 7.58 9.03 -4.49
C ILE A 85 8.61 7.95 -4.24
N VAL A 86 9.88 8.26 -4.48
CA VAL A 86 10.98 7.34 -4.17
C VAL A 86 11.44 7.60 -2.74
N TRP A 87 11.35 6.59 -1.90
CA TRP A 87 11.84 6.65 -0.53
C TRP A 87 13.20 5.95 -0.50
N GLU A 88 14.25 6.74 -0.39
CA GLU A 88 15.61 6.22 -0.33
C GLU A 88 15.95 5.83 1.10
N LYS A 89 16.38 4.57 1.28
CA LYS A 89 16.80 4.06 2.59
C LYS A 89 18.28 4.32 2.77
N THR A 90 18.68 4.75 3.96
CA THR A 90 20.07 5.03 4.27
C THR A 90 20.93 3.78 4.45
N THR A 91 20.29 2.63 4.76
CA THR A 91 20.99 1.35 4.95
C THR A 91 20.35 0.28 4.10
N PRO A 92 21.09 -0.36 3.16
CA PRO A 92 20.57 -1.49 2.38
C PRO A 92 20.14 -2.65 3.28
N THR A 93 19.08 -3.35 2.90
CA THR A 93 18.44 -4.36 3.75
C THR A 93 19.09 -5.73 3.70
N ASN A 94 19.99 -6.01 2.75
CA ASN A 94 20.57 -7.34 2.63
C ASN A 94 22.02 -7.27 2.10
N PRO A 95 22.98 -6.85 2.95
CA PRO A 95 24.37 -6.67 2.51
C PRO A 95 25.04 -7.97 2.05
N PHE A 96 24.61 -9.13 2.54
CA PHE A 96 25.22 -10.41 2.15
C PHE A 96 24.92 -10.82 0.71
N ASN A 97 23.90 -10.26 0.09
CA ASN A 97 23.53 -10.53 -1.30
C ASN A 97 24.16 -9.57 -2.30
N ALA A 98 25.00 -8.64 -1.85
CA ALA A 98 25.58 -7.61 -2.71
C ALA A 98 26.39 -8.17 -3.88
N LYS A 99 26.98 -9.36 -3.73
CA LYS A 99 27.79 -10.02 -4.77
C LYS A 99 26.91 -10.81 -5.76
N ILE A 100 25.67 -11.11 -5.41
CA ILE A 100 24.77 -11.95 -6.20
C ILE A 100 23.76 -11.10 -6.94
N ALA A 101 23.22 -10.08 -6.27
CA ALA A 101 22.21 -9.18 -6.82
C ALA A 101 22.37 -7.79 -6.23
N PRO A 102 21.97 -6.74 -6.96
CA PRO A 102 22.00 -5.38 -6.40
C PRO A 102 21.17 -5.29 -5.12
N LEU A 103 21.69 -4.55 -4.15
CA LEU A 103 20.94 -4.29 -2.92
C LEU A 103 19.83 -3.29 -3.20
N ARG A 104 18.64 -3.54 -2.62
CA ARG A 104 17.53 -2.59 -2.72
C ARG A 104 17.68 -1.56 -1.62
N SER A 105 17.93 -0.31 -2.00
CA SER A 105 18.11 0.79 -1.06
C SER A 105 16.95 1.78 -1.09
N HIS A 106 15.88 1.48 -1.85
CA HIS A 106 14.72 2.36 -1.94
C HIS A 106 13.43 1.57 -2.06
N GLU A 107 12.33 2.22 -1.71
CA GLU A 107 10.98 1.76 -1.99
C GLU A 107 10.23 2.86 -2.70
N ASN A 108 9.16 2.50 -3.40
CA ASN A 108 8.28 3.47 -4.03
C ASN A 108 7.00 3.61 -3.23
N ILE A 109 6.53 4.83 -3.10
CA ILE A 109 5.24 5.13 -2.47
C ILE A 109 4.33 5.61 -3.58
N LEU A 110 3.31 4.83 -3.89
CA LEU A 110 2.36 5.15 -4.95
C LEU A 110 1.25 6.01 -4.39
N ILE A 111 0.98 7.12 -5.05
CA ILE A 111 -0.04 8.08 -4.60
C ILE A 111 -1.25 8.00 -5.50
N PHE A 112 -2.43 7.83 -4.89
CA PHE A 112 -3.71 7.73 -5.57
C PHE A 112 -4.67 8.75 -4.98
N TYR A 113 -5.48 9.41 -5.81
CA TYR A 113 -6.60 10.24 -5.34
C TYR A 113 -7.61 10.44 -6.46
N LYS A 114 -8.81 10.90 -6.10
CA LYS A 114 -9.96 10.89 -7.00
C LYS A 114 -9.94 11.95 -8.09
N SER A 115 -9.28 13.07 -7.88
CA SER A 115 -9.34 14.11 -8.91
C SER A 115 -8.12 15.00 -8.94
#